data_9defd42e137c8f8e0ccb9517c6812000
#
_entry.id   9defd42e137c8f8e0ccb9517c6812000
#
_cell.length_a   1.000
_cell.length_b   1.000
_cell.length_c   1.000
_cell.angle_alpha   90.00
_cell.angle_beta   90.00
_cell.angle_gamma   90.00
#
_symmetry.space_group_name_H-M   'P 1'
#
loop_
_entity.id
_entity.type
_entity.pdbx_description
1 polymer ?
#
loop_
_entity_poly.entity_id
_entity_poly.type
_entity_poly.pdbx_seq_one_letter_code
_entity_poly.pdbx_strand_id
1 'polypeptide(L)'
;MGAQAFLYNAIFFTYALVLTRYYEVADGRVGLFLLPFAAGNFLGPLLLGPFFDQVGRRVMITMTYALSGTLIIVTGLLFKADMLTPQTQTLAWSVVFFFASAAASSAYLTVGEYFPLEVRASAIAWFYAIGTALGGIAGPIVFGHLIASGDRGEVFMGYALGGGLMLAAAVVALFLAIDSERRSLEAVAAPLALCKTE
;
A
#
# COMPACT_ATOMS: atom_id res chain seq x y z
N MET A 1 6.07 -5.57 0.84
CA MET A 1 6.66 -4.25 0.51
C MET A 1 6.53 -3.89 -0.98
N GLY A 2 7.03 -4.66 -1.95
CA GLY A 2 6.99 -4.28 -3.37
C GLY A 2 5.60 -3.96 -3.93
N ALA A 3 4.60 -4.81 -3.67
CA ALA A 3 3.22 -4.58 -4.12
C ALA A 3 2.62 -3.27 -3.58
N GLN A 4 2.85 -3.00 -2.31
CA GLN A 4 2.39 -1.77 -1.66
C GLN A 4 3.16 -0.55 -2.19
N ALA A 5 4.49 -0.65 -2.39
CA ALA A 5 5.28 0.43 -2.97
C ALA A 5 4.82 0.74 -4.41
N PHE A 6 4.50 -0.29 -5.20
CA PHE A 6 3.96 -0.11 -6.55
C PHE A 6 2.63 0.67 -6.53
N LEU A 7 1.63 0.18 -5.79
CA LEU A 7 0.32 0.81 -5.72
C LEU A 7 0.40 2.25 -5.19
N TYR A 8 1.17 2.43 -4.11
CA TYR A 8 1.29 3.70 -3.42
C TYR A 8 1.93 4.76 -4.33
N ASN A 9 3.07 4.45 -4.93
CA ASN A 9 3.78 5.39 -5.79
C ASN A 9 3.05 5.59 -7.13
N ALA A 10 2.44 4.54 -7.69
CA ALA A 10 1.63 4.65 -8.89
C ALA A 10 0.53 5.70 -8.75
N ILE A 11 -0.25 5.66 -7.68
CA ILE A 11 -1.36 6.60 -7.47
C ILE A 11 -0.84 7.96 -7.00
N PHE A 12 0.05 7.99 -6.02
CA PHE A 12 0.53 9.24 -5.42
C PHE A 12 1.20 10.16 -6.44
N PHE A 13 2.08 9.62 -7.29
CA PHE A 13 2.78 10.43 -8.29
C PHE A 13 1.96 10.73 -9.56
N THR A 14 0.91 9.97 -9.82
CA THR A 14 0.07 10.20 -11.01
C THR A 14 -1.29 10.82 -10.69
N TYR A 15 -1.60 11.01 -9.43
CA TYR A 15 -2.84 11.58 -8.92
C TYR A 15 -3.24 12.88 -9.63
N ALA A 16 -2.33 13.86 -9.71
CA ALA A 16 -2.56 15.13 -10.38
C ALA A 16 -2.87 14.95 -11.87
N LEU A 17 -2.11 14.06 -12.54
CA LEU A 17 -2.30 13.76 -13.96
C LEU A 17 -3.70 13.17 -14.24
N VAL A 18 -4.19 12.29 -13.40
CA VAL A 18 -5.54 11.73 -13.55
C VAL A 18 -6.60 12.83 -13.38
N LEU A 19 -6.47 13.68 -12.38
CA LEU A 19 -7.41 14.77 -12.14
C LEU A 19 -7.42 15.81 -13.26
N THR A 20 -6.26 16.20 -13.78
CA THR A 20 -6.17 17.18 -14.86
C THR A 20 -6.56 16.59 -16.21
N ARG A 21 -6.12 15.37 -16.50
CA ARG A 21 -6.32 14.75 -17.83
C ARG A 21 -7.74 14.25 -18.07
N TYR A 22 -8.37 13.63 -17.06
CA TYR A 22 -9.68 12.97 -17.21
C TYR A 22 -10.83 13.75 -16.64
N TYR A 23 -10.56 14.69 -15.73
CA TYR A 23 -11.59 15.47 -15.05
C TYR A 23 -11.45 16.98 -15.29
N GLU A 24 -10.47 17.40 -16.07
CA GLU A 24 -10.22 18.81 -16.42
C GLU A 24 -10.11 19.73 -15.20
N VAL A 25 -9.63 19.19 -14.07
CA VAL A 25 -9.42 19.97 -12.86
C VAL A 25 -8.26 20.94 -13.09
N ALA A 26 -8.51 22.23 -12.88
CA ALA A 26 -7.47 23.27 -13.01
C ALA A 26 -6.32 23.01 -12.05
N ASP A 27 -5.06 23.17 -12.50
CA ASP A 27 -3.84 22.89 -11.74
C ASP A 27 -3.83 23.55 -10.36
N GLY A 28 -4.31 24.78 -10.25
CA GLY A 28 -4.41 25.49 -8.98
C GLY A 28 -5.40 24.89 -7.96
N ARG A 29 -6.28 23.99 -8.37
CA ARG A 29 -7.25 23.30 -7.50
C ARG A 29 -6.85 21.88 -7.12
N VAL A 30 -5.90 21.27 -7.80
CA VAL A 30 -5.46 19.89 -7.55
C VAL A 30 -5.03 19.71 -6.10
N GLY A 31 -4.36 20.70 -5.51
CA GLY A 31 -3.93 20.68 -4.12
C GLY A 31 -5.08 20.50 -3.10
N LEU A 32 -6.28 21.01 -3.40
CA LEU A 32 -7.44 20.86 -2.52
C LEU A 32 -7.93 19.41 -2.47
N PHE A 33 -7.82 18.68 -3.58
CA PHE A 33 -8.15 17.26 -3.64
C PHE A 33 -7.13 16.37 -2.90
N LEU A 34 -5.92 16.89 -2.65
CA LEU A 34 -4.91 16.19 -1.88
C LEU A 34 -5.26 16.07 -0.39
N LEU A 35 -6.05 17.00 0.15
CA LEU A 35 -6.39 17.03 1.57
C LEU A 35 -7.18 15.78 2.05
N PRO A 36 -8.30 15.39 1.40
CA PRO A 36 -9.02 14.17 1.79
C PRO A 36 -8.14 12.92 1.63
N PHE A 37 -7.33 12.88 0.59
CA PHE A 37 -6.40 11.81 0.33
C PHE A 37 -5.33 11.68 1.45
N ALA A 38 -4.74 12.80 1.86
CA ALA A 38 -3.79 12.84 2.96
C ALA A 38 -4.45 12.46 4.30
N ALA A 39 -5.69 12.88 4.52
CA ALA A 39 -6.46 12.50 5.70
C ALA A 39 -6.70 10.97 5.76
N GLY A 40 -7.11 10.34 4.65
CA GLY A 40 -7.25 8.88 4.57
C GLY A 40 -5.94 8.16 4.90
N ASN A 41 -4.86 8.62 4.31
CA ASN A 41 -3.51 8.09 4.52
C ASN A 41 -3.02 8.21 5.97
N PHE A 42 -3.34 9.30 6.65
CA PHE A 42 -2.99 9.53 8.06
C PHE A 42 -3.88 8.72 9.02
N LEU A 43 -5.19 8.74 8.78
CA LEU A 43 -6.16 8.09 9.67
C LEU A 43 -6.08 6.55 9.62
N GLY A 44 -5.64 5.97 8.52
CA GLY A 44 -5.49 4.52 8.38
C GLY A 44 -4.63 3.90 9.47
N PRO A 45 -3.33 4.21 9.56
CA PRO A 45 -2.47 3.67 10.61
C PRO A 45 -2.90 4.08 12.02
N LEU A 46 -3.42 5.31 12.18
CA LEU A 46 -3.86 5.82 13.47
C LEU A 46 -5.02 5.01 14.06
N LEU A 47 -6.04 4.72 13.25
CA LEU A 47 -7.24 4.03 13.70
C LEU A 47 -7.11 2.50 13.63
N LEU A 48 -6.41 1.98 12.62
CA LEU A 48 -6.25 0.54 12.43
C LEU A 48 -5.05 -0.03 13.21
N GLY A 49 -4.07 0.81 13.57
CA GLY A 49 -2.86 0.38 14.28
C GLY A 49 -3.13 -0.48 15.52
N PRO A 50 -3.99 -0.06 16.45
CA PRO A 50 -4.30 -0.84 17.64
C PRO A 50 -4.88 -2.23 17.37
N PHE A 51 -5.57 -2.40 16.24
CA PHE A 51 -6.17 -3.69 15.87
C PHE A 51 -5.12 -4.73 15.44
N PHE A 52 -3.93 -4.31 15.01
CA PHE A 52 -2.83 -5.25 14.71
C PHE A 52 -2.38 -6.03 15.95
N ASP A 53 -2.50 -5.44 17.13
CA ASP A 53 -2.16 -6.10 18.39
C ASP A 53 -3.37 -6.79 19.06
N GLN A 54 -4.60 -6.39 18.74
CA GLN A 54 -5.83 -6.93 19.33
C GLN A 54 -6.41 -8.10 18.53
N VAL A 55 -6.51 -7.96 17.22
CA VAL A 55 -7.09 -8.95 16.30
C VAL A 55 -6.04 -9.96 15.82
N GLY A 56 -4.78 -9.52 15.77
CA GLY A 56 -3.66 -10.31 15.31
C GLY A 56 -3.06 -9.76 14.02
N ARG A 57 -1.74 -9.82 13.94
CA ARG A 57 -0.98 -9.21 12.83
C ARG A 57 -1.27 -9.85 11.49
N ARG A 58 -1.29 -11.18 11.44
CA ARG A 58 -1.59 -11.96 10.24
C ARG A 58 -2.95 -11.58 9.65
N VAL A 59 -3.98 -11.53 10.49
CA VAL A 59 -5.35 -11.19 10.07
C VAL A 59 -5.40 -9.76 9.55
N MET A 60 -4.87 -8.81 10.31
CA MET A 60 -4.91 -7.39 9.95
C MET A 60 -4.09 -7.07 8.70
N ILE A 61 -2.91 -7.67 8.54
CA ILE A 61 -2.12 -7.53 7.30
C ILE A 61 -2.92 -8.06 6.11
N THR A 62 -3.44 -9.29 6.22
CA THR A 62 -4.23 -9.90 5.14
C THR A 62 -5.44 -9.04 4.77
N MET A 63 -6.20 -8.59 5.77
CA MET A 63 -7.40 -7.76 5.55
C MET A 63 -7.06 -6.41 4.90
N THR A 64 -6.05 -5.70 5.39
CA THR A 64 -5.70 -4.37 4.86
C THR A 64 -5.18 -4.44 3.43
N TYR A 65 -4.39 -5.46 3.09
CA TYR A 65 -3.95 -5.72 1.71
C TYR A 65 -5.13 -6.14 0.81
N ALA A 66 -5.99 -7.05 1.27
CA ALA A 66 -7.13 -7.52 0.49
C ALA A 66 -8.15 -6.40 0.24
N LEU A 67 -8.49 -5.60 1.27
CA LEU A 67 -9.42 -4.48 1.12
C LEU A 67 -8.87 -3.40 0.18
N SER A 68 -7.62 -2.98 0.37
CA SER A 68 -7.03 -1.97 -0.53
C SER A 68 -6.93 -2.47 -1.97
N GLY A 69 -6.54 -3.75 -2.18
CA GLY A 69 -6.48 -4.36 -3.51
C GLY A 69 -7.85 -4.46 -4.18
N THR A 70 -8.88 -4.87 -3.44
CA THR A 70 -10.25 -4.97 -3.97
C THR A 70 -10.83 -3.59 -4.27
N LEU A 71 -10.68 -2.65 -3.34
CA LEU A 71 -11.20 -1.29 -3.49
C LEU A 71 -10.57 -0.54 -4.66
N ILE A 72 -9.27 -0.73 -4.93
CA ILE A 72 -8.64 -0.08 -6.08
C ILE A 72 -9.12 -0.67 -7.41
N ILE A 73 -9.37 -1.99 -7.48
CA ILE A 73 -9.96 -2.62 -8.67
C ILE A 73 -11.37 -2.09 -8.91
N VAL A 74 -12.20 -2.02 -7.86
CA VAL A 74 -13.56 -1.45 -7.95
C VAL A 74 -13.52 0.01 -8.37
N THR A 75 -12.63 0.82 -7.77
CA THR A 75 -12.43 2.22 -8.19
C THR A 75 -12.04 2.32 -9.65
N GLY A 76 -11.15 1.43 -10.12
CA GLY A 76 -10.74 1.37 -11.52
C GLY A 76 -11.89 1.00 -12.48
N LEU A 77 -12.77 0.07 -12.09
CA LEU A 77 -13.95 -0.29 -12.87
C LEU A 77 -14.93 0.89 -12.98
N LEU A 78 -15.19 1.58 -11.87
CA LEU A 78 -16.04 2.78 -11.86
C LEU A 78 -15.44 3.93 -12.67
N PHE A 79 -14.11 4.09 -12.60
CA PHE A 79 -13.37 5.05 -13.42
C PHE A 79 -13.48 4.74 -14.91
N LYS A 80 -13.30 3.47 -15.30
CA LYS A 80 -13.44 3.00 -16.69
C LYS A 80 -14.86 3.23 -17.21
N ALA A 81 -15.88 3.02 -16.37
CA ALA A 81 -17.28 3.22 -16.70
C ALA A 81 -17.71 4.70 -16.72
N ASP A 82 -16.80 5.64 -16.46
CA ASP A 82 -17.06 7.08 -16.37
C ASP A 82 -18.13 7.46 -15.32
N MET A 83 -18.21 6.67 -14.25
CA MET A 83 -19.20 6.86 -13.18
C MET A 83 -18.69 7.75 -12.04
N LEU A 84 -17.42 8.18 -12.09
CA LEU A 84 -16.79 8.95 -11.02
C LEU A 84 -16.65 10.42 -11.42
N THR A 85 -16.89 11.30 -10.46
CA THR A 85 -16.54 12.72 -10.51
C THR A 85 -15.15 12.93 -9.87
N PRO A 86 -14.49 14.10 -10.05
CA PRO A 86 -13.21 14.37 -9.37
C PRO A 86 -13.29 14.16 -7.85
N GLN A 87 -14.41 14.54 -7.22
CA GLN A 87 -14.63 14.42 -5.79
C GLN A 87 -14.79 12.96 -5.37
N THR A 88 -15.63 12.20 -6.08
CA THR A 88 -15.85 10.78 -5.76
C THR A 88 -14.62 9.93 -6.07
N GLN A 89 -13.86 10.26 -7.11
CA GLN A 89 -12.56 9.63 -7.41
C GLN A 89 -11.58 9.84 -6.25
N THR A 90 -11.46 11.08 -5.77
CA THR A 90 -10.59 11.43 -4.64
C THR A 90 -11.04 10.72 -3.36
N LEU A 91 -12.35 10.69 -3.10
CA LEU A 91 -12.89 9.98 -1.93
C LEU A 91 -12.58 8.47 -2.01
N ALA A 92 -12.78 7.86 -3.17
CA ALA A 92 -12.46 6.46 -3.39
C ALA A 92 -10.97 6.18 -3.12
N TRP A 93 -10.07 6.99 -3.65
CA TRP A 93 -8.64 6.88 -3.35
C TRP A 93 -8.34 7.09 -1.86
N SER A 94 -9.01 8.03 -1.20
CA SER A 94 -8.83 8.27 0.24
C SER A 94 -9.18 7.02 1.06
N VAL A 95 -10.26 6.32 0.68
CA VAL A 95 -10.65 5.06 1.32
C VAL A 95 -9.65 3.94 1.01
N VAL A 96 -9.18 3.83 -0.24
CA VAL A 96 -8.13 2.86 -0.60
C VAL A 96 -6.88 3.09 0.24
N PHE A 97 -6.44 4.35 0.35
CA PHE A 97 -5.22 4.72 1.08
C PHE A 97 -5.37 4.62 2.59
N PHE A 98 -6.58 4.73 3.13
CA PHE A 98 -6.85 4.42 4.53
C PHE A 98 -6.41 2.99 4.88
N PHE A 99 -6.76 2.00 4.06
CA PHE A 99 -6.32 0.62 4.28
C PHE A 99 -4.88 0.38 3.82
N ALA A 100 -4.49 0.93 2.66
CA ALA A 100 -3.16 0.73 2.10
C ALA A 100 -2.05 1.32 2.98
N SER A 101 -2.28 2.44 3.67
CA SER A 101 -1.29 3.03 4.56
C SER A 101 -1.09 2.23 5.84
N ALA A 102 -2.16 1.63 6.39
CA ALA A 102 -2.04 0.67 7.49
C ALA A 102 -1.27 -0.59 7.05
N ALA A 103 -1.54 -1.11 5.85
CA ALA A 103 -0.79 -2.20 5.25
C ALA A 103 0.70 -1.84 5.04
N ALA A 104 1.01 -0.61 4.64
CA ALA A 104 2.38 -0.11 4.50
C ALA A 104 3.12 -0.11 5.83
N SER A 105 2.50 0.42 6.87
CA SER A 105 3.08 0.47 8.22
C SER A 105 3.34 -0.93 8.77
N SER A 106 2.43 -1.87 8.53
CA SER A 106 2.58 -3.25 8.96
C SER A 106 3.76 -3.98 8.31
N ALA A 107 4.12 -3.62 7.08
CA ALA A 107 5.25 -4.20 6.39
C ALA A 107 6.59 -3.89 7.10
N TYR A 108 6.74 -2.69 7.66
CA TYR A 108 7.92 -2.33 8.47
C TYR A 108 7.94 -3.07 9.80
N LEU A 109 6.77 -3.16 10.48
CA LEU A 109 6.63 -3.92 11.72
C LEU A 109 7.02 -5.39 11.50
N THR A 110 6.50 -6.01 10.46
CA THR A 110 6.80 -7.40 10.11
C THR A 110 8.29 -7.64 9.96
N VAL A 111 8.99 -6.85 9.14
CA VAL A 111 10.45 -7.01 8.98
C VAL A 111 11.16 -6.74 10.32
N GLY A 112 10.72 -5.74 11.08
CA GLY A 112 11.28 -5.42 12.39
C GLY A 112 11.16 -6.55 13.42
N GLU A 113 10.20 -7.46 13.26
CA GLU A 113 9.95 -8.57 14.20
C GLU A 113 10.57 -9.89 13.76
N TYR A 114 10.76 -10.09 12.47
CA TYR A 114 11.31 -11.33 11.93
C TYR A 114 12.82 -11.44 12.03
N PHE A 115 13.52 -10.34 12.27
CA PHE A 115 14.98 -10.31 12.29
C PHE A 115 15.54 -10.03 13.67
N PRO A 116 16.62 -10.73 14.08
CA PRO A 116 17.35 -10.45 15.31
C PRO A 116 17.77 -8.99 15.40
N LEU A 117 17.88 -8.49 16.64
CA LEU A 117 18.16 -7.08 16.93
C LEU A 117 19.41 -6.57 16.19
N GLU A 118 20.46 -7.40 16.11
CA GLU A 118 21.76 -7.05 15.53
C GLU A 118 21.69 -6.71 14.04
N VAL A 119 20.78 -7.35 13.28
CA VAL A 119 20.65 -7.18 11.82
C VAL A 119 19.35 -6.50 11.40
N ARG A 120 18.46 -6.21 12.35
CA ARG A 120 17.10 -5.67 12.11
C ARG A 120 17.10 -4.40 11.29
N ALA A 121 17.94 -3.42 11.64
CA ALA A 121 18.02 -2.15 10.93
C ALA A 121 18.46 -2.35 9.47
N SER A 122 19.46 -3.22 9.25
CA SER A 122 19.94 -3.57 7.91
C SER A 122 18.86 -4.30 7.10
N ALA A 123 18.13 -5.24 7.72
CA ALA A 123 17.05 -5.95 7.08
C ALA A 123 15.94 -4.98 6.64
N ILE A 124 15.47 -4.08 7.52
CA ILE A 124 14.48 -3.06 7.18
C ILE A 124 14.98 -2.21 6.00
N ALA A 125 16.23 -1.75 6.03
CA ALA A 125 16.80 -0.93 4.98
C ALA A 125 16.84 -1.66 3.63
N TRP A 126 17.24 -2.93 3.58
CA TRP A 126 17.26 -3.74 2.37
C TRP A 126 15.86 -4.00 1.81
N PHE A 127 14.92 -4.44 2.65
CA PHE A 127 13.53 -4.68 2.20
C PHE A 127 12.87 -3.39 1.71
N TYR A 128 13.13 -2.26 2.36
CA TYR A 128 12.66 -0.95 1.92
C TYR A 128 13.28 -0.55 0.58
N ALA A 129 14.61 -0.62 0.47
CA ALA A 129 15.32 -0.21 -0.74
C ALA A 129 14.87 -1.02 -1.97
N ILE A 130 14.82 -2.36 -1.85
CA ILE A 130 14.42 -3.25 -2.95
C ILE A 130 12.94 -3.04 -3.27
N GLY A 131 12.05 -3.00 -2.26
CA GLY A 131 10.62 -2.81 -2.46
C GLY A 131 10.30 -1.47 -3.12
N THR A 132 10.96 -0.40 -2.68
CA THR A 132 10.78 0.95 -3.24
C THR A 132 11.43 1.09 -4.62
N ALA A 133 12.59 0.50 -4.86
CA ALA A 133 13.22 0.51 -6.18
C ALA A 133 12.33 -0.18 -7.22
N LEU A 134 11.82 -1.38 -6.91
CA LEU A 134 10.96 -2.12 -7.83
C LEU A 134 9.58 -1.46 -8.00
N GLY A 135 8.88 -1.21 -6.89
CA GLY A 135 7.52 -0.68 -6.93
C GLY A 135 7.46 0.83 -7.19
N GLY A 136 8.37 1.59 -6.55
CA GLY A 136 8.39 3.05 -6.62
C GLY A 136 8.82 3.61 -7.97
N ILE A 137 9.64 2.88 -8.71
CA ILE A 137 10.05 3.27 -10.08
C ILE A 137 9.03 2.74 -11.09
N ALA A 138 8.67 1.45 -10.99
CA ALA A 138 7.78 0.82 -11.95
C ALA A 138 6.36 1.43 -11.92
N GLY A 139 5.82 1.76 -10.74
CA GLY A 139 4.49 2.32 -10.58
C GLY A 139 4.26 3.59 -11.41
N PRO A 140 5.00 4.68 -11.16
CA PRO A 140 4.85 5.93 -11.90
C PRO A 140 5.13 5.80 -13.40
N ILE A 141 6.10 4.97 -13.80
CA ILE A 141 6.41 4.75 -15.23
C ILE A 141 5.23 4.07 -15.93
N VAL A 142 4.74 2.97 -15.38
CA VAL A 142 3.60 2.23 -15.97
C VAL A 142 2.36 3.12 -16.03
N PHE A 143 2.00 3.76 -14.92
CA PHE A 143 0.82 4.63 -14.89
C PHE A 143 0.98 5.88 -15.74
N GLY A 144 2.18 6.46 -15.81
CA GLY A 144 2.47 7.58 -16.69
C GLY A 144 2.18 7.26 -18.17
N HIS A 145 2.61 6.09 -18.64
CA HIS A 145 2.31 5.61 -19.99
C HIS A 145 0.80 5.35 -20.20
N LEU A 146 0.15 4.67 -19.25
CA LEU A 146 -1.27 4.36 -19.34
C LEU A 146 -2.15 5.62 -19.33
N ILE A 147 -1.79 6.65 -18.55
CA ILE A 147 -2.49 7.93 -18.52
C ILE A 147 -2.23 8.73 -19.80
N ALA A 148 -1.02 8.67 -20.35
CA ALA A 148 -0.67 9.37 -21.58
C ALA A 148 -1.47 8.91 -22.79
N SER A 149 -1.94 7.65 -22.82
CA SER A 149 -2.81 7.13 -23.88
C SER A 149 -4.16 7.86 -23.97
N GLY A 150 -4.65 8.40 -22.84
CA GLY A 150 -5.97 9.02 -22.74
C GLY A 150 -7.13 8.02 -22.67
N ASP A 151 -6.86 6.71 -22.72
CA ASP A 151 -7.88 5.67 -22.60
C ASP A 151 -8.08 5.26 -21.13
N ARG A 152 -9.33 5.40 -20.65
CA ARG A 152 -9.72 4.97 -19.31
C ARG A 152 -9.58 3.45 -19.11
N GLY A 153 -9.73 2.67 -20.18
CA GLY A 153 -9.55 1.21 -20.16
C GLY A 153 -8.11 0.82 -19.88
N GLU A 154 -7.14 1.53 -20.46
CA GLU A 154 -5.72 1.29 -20.18
C GLU A 154 -5.36 1.66 -18.72
N VAL A 155 -5.84 2.80 -18.23
CA VAL A 155 -5.63 3.18 -16.82
C VAL A 155 -6.25 2.16 -15.86
N PHE A 156 -7.42 1.60 -16.21
CA PHE A 156 -8.02 0.50 -15.46
C PHE A 156 -7.08 -0.73 -15.39
N MET A 157 -6.38 -1.08 -16.46
CA MET A 157 -5.39 -2.18 -16.42
C MET A 157 -4.30 -1.92 -15.38
N GLY A 158 -3.87 -0.67 -15.22
CA GLY A 158 -2.94 -0.26 -14.16
C GLY A 158 -3.53 -0.46 -12.75
N TYR A 159 -4.79 -0.06 -12.53
CA TYR A 159 -5.47 -0.30 -11.26
C TYR A 159 -5.66 -1.80 -10.99
N ALA A 160 -6.01 -2.59 -12.01
CA ALA A 160 -6.15 -4.03 -11.91
C ALA A 160 -4.80 -4.71 -11.57
N LEU A 161 -3.71 -4.27 -12.19
CA LEU A 161 -2.37 -4.73 -11.88
C LEU A 161 -1.98 -4.42 -10.43
N GLY A 162 -2.13 -3.15 -10.01
CA GLY A 162 -1.82 -2.73 -8.64
C GLY A 162 -2.67 -3.47 -7.59
N GLY A 163 -3.98 -3.58 -7.84
CA GLY A 163 -4.89 -4.32 -6.99
C GLY A 163 -4.58 -5.81 -6.95
N GLY A 164 -4.25 -6.42 -8.10
CA GLY A 164 -3.84 -7.82 -8.20
C GLY A 164 -2.56 -8.11 -7.40
N LEU A 165 -1.56 -7.23 -7.45
CA LEU A 165 -0.36 -7.34 -6.63
C LEU A 165 -0.67 -7.24 -5.13
N MET A 166 -1.59 -6.36 -4.73
CA MET A 166 -2.04 -6.26 -3.34
C MET A 166 -2.78 -7.53 -2.88
N LEU A 167 -3.67 -8.09 -3.72
CA LEU A 167 -4.37 -9.34 -3.43
C LEU A 167 -3.39 -10.53 -3.35
N ALA A 168 -2.41 -10.61 -4.24
CA ALA A 168 -1.35 -11.60 -4.15
C ALA A 168 -0.55 -11.47 -2.84
N ALA A 169 -0.22 -10.25 -2.43
CA ALA A 169 0.43 -9.99 -1.14
C ALA A 169 -0.46 -10.37 0.05
N ALA A 170 -1.77 -10.17 -0.03
CA ALA A 170 -2.73 -10.63 0.98
C ALA A 170 -2.74 -12.15 1.12
N VAL A 171 -2.73 -12.88 -0.01
CA VAL A 171 -2.63 -14.35 -0.02
C VAL A 171 -1.32 -14.82 0.60
N VAL A 172 -0.19 -14.20 0.25
CA VAL A 172 1.11 -14.51 0.86
C VAL A 172 1.08 -14.26 2.37
N ALA A 173 0.51 -13.13 2.81
CA ALA A 173 0.37 -12.82 4.23
C ALA A 173 -0.51 -13.84 4.96
N LEU A 174 -1.62 -14.27 4.34
CA LEU A 174 -2.53 -15.25 4.93
C LEU A 174 -1.85 -16.58 5.25
N PHE A 175 -0.92 -17.04 4.40
CA PHE A 175 -0.27 -18.33 4.57
C PHE A 175 1.08 -18.28 5.27
N LEU A 176 1.83 -17.17 5.11
CA LEU A 176 3.22 -17.08 5.53
C LEU A 176 3.48 -16.07 6.68
N ALA A 177 2.51 -15.19 7.01
CA ALA A 177 2.71 -14.29 8.13
C ALA A 177 2.68 -15.06 9.46
N ILE A 178 3.57 -14.68 10.38
CA ILE A 178 3.67 -15.26 11.72
C ILE A 178 2.81 -14.43 12.66
N ASP A 179 2.13 -15.11 13.57
CA ASP A 179 1.39 -14.49 14.66
C ASP A 179 2.41 -14.06 15.74
N SER A 180 2.85 -12.81 15.67
CA SER A 180 3.88 -12.22 16.55
C SER A 180 3.30 -11.28 17.60
N GLU A 181 1.97 -11.08 17.59
CA GLU A 181 1.31 -10.22 18.55
C GLU A 181 1.50 -10.70 19.98
N ARG A 182 1.75 -9.74 20.88
CA ARG A 182 1.93 -9.96 22.33
C ARG A 182 3.10 -10.90 22.71
N ARG A 183 4.03 -11.15 21.80
CA ARG A 183 5.27 -11.88 22.07
C ARG A 183 6.42 -10.89 22.22
N SER A 184 7.42 -11.24 23.06
CA SER A 184 8.65 -10.46 23.10
C SER A 184 9.40 -10.62 21.77
N LEU A 185 10.12 -9.59 21.35
CA LEU A 185 10.87 -9.60 20.09
C LEU A 185 11.92 -10.72 20.09
N GLU A 186 12.51 -11.00 21.26
CA GLU A 186 13.50 -12.07 21.44
C GLU A 186 12.88 -13.47 21.35
N ALA A 187 11.58 -13.60 21.66
CA ALA A 187 10.84 -14.86 21.49
C ALA A 187 10.48 -15.15 20.04
N VAL A 188 10.38 -14.10 19.21
CA VAL A 188 10.09 -14.22 17.75
C VAL A 188 11.40 -14.38 16.97
N ALA A 189 12.41 -13.60 17.29
CA ALA A 189 13.73 -13.62 16.65
C ALA A 189 14.84 -13.57 17.73
N ALA A 190 15.35 -14.73 18.11
CA ALA A 190 16.40 -14.84 19.12
C ALA A 190 17.66 -14.05 18.70
N PRO A 191 18.32 -13.35 19.64
CA PRO A 191 19.58 -12.67 19.37
C PRO A 191 20.66 -13.64 18.87
N LEU A 192 21.46 -13.22 17.88
CA LEU A 192 22.53 -14.04 17.30
C LEU A 192 23.57 -14.48 18.35
N ALA A 193 23.74 -13.69 19.40
CA ALA A 193 24.66 -14.01 20.50
C ALA A 193 24.24 -15.28 21.28
N LEU A 194 22.93 -15.60 21.33
CA LEU A 194 22.43 -16.79 22.01
C LEU A 194 22.50 -18.05 21.15
N CYS A 195 22.62 -17.92 19.83
CA CYS A 195 22.72 -19.05 18.90
C CYS A 195 24.15 -19.66 18.81
N LYS A 196 25.16 -19.09 19.48
CA LYS A 196 26.56 -19.53 19.44
C LYS A 196 26.97 -20.48 20.58
N THR A 197 26.05 -20.95 21.40
CA THR A 197 26.34 -21.78 22.60
C THR A 197 25.90 -23.24 22.46
N GLU A 198 25.80 -23.78 21.24
CA GLU A 198 25.69 -25.23 21.00
C GLU A 198 26.86 -25.74 20.15
#